data_65459ad7a59cb9a0109ff0d3662efe94
#
_entry.id   65459ad7a59cb9a0109ff0d3662efe94
#
_cell.length_a   1.000
_cell.length_b   1.000
_cell.length_c   1.000
_cell.angle_alpha   90.00
_cell.angle_beta   90.00
_cell.angle_gamma   90.00
#
_symmetry.space_group_name_H-M   'P 1'
#
loop_
_entity.id
_entity.type
_entity.pdbx_description
1 polymer ?
#
loop_
_entity_poly.entity_id
_entity_poly.type
_entity_poly.pdbx_seq_one_letter_code
_entity_poly.pdbx_strand_id
1 'polypeptide(L)'
;QDAVAKGGLKNVVGTLAMARTNDPQSATAQFFINVKDNTFLDPTPIPPGDPVPVFEYQNKTYKNVPRNQLVSSPQLFGYTVFGKVVEGMDVILKMKSTPTGSGGPFPSDVPKTPIVINSAIVIK
;
A
#
# COMPACT_ATOMS: atom_id res chain seq x y z
N GLN A 1 4.82 -8.68 7.88
CA GLN A 1 4.06 -9.95 7.97
C GLN A 1 3.27 -10.07 9.28
N ASP A 2 3.72 -9.48 10.37
CA ASP A 2 3.00 -9.49 11.65
C ASP A 2 1.60 -8.86 11.55
N ALA A 3 1.44 -7.85 10.70
CA ALA A 3 0.15 -7.22 10.47
C ALA A 3 -0.85 -8.17 9.82
N VAL A 4 -0.40 -9.06 8.92
CA VAL A 4 -1.24 -10.07 8.27
C VAL A 4 -1.69 -11.13 9.27
N ALA A 5 -0.74 -11.63 10.07
CA ALA A 5 -1.02 -12.64 11.09
C ALA A 5 -1.98 -12.15 12.17
N LYS A 6 -2.01 -10.84 12.40
CA LYS A 6 -2.88 -10.19 13.41
C LYS A 6 -4.17 -9.59 12.82
N GLY A 7 -4.51 -9.93 11.55
CA GLY A 7 -5.70 -9.41 10.90
C GLY A 7 -5.59 -7.92 10.58
N GLY A 8 -4.44 -7.48 10.07
CA GLY A 8 -4.17 -6.08 9.74
C GLY A 8 -5.15 -5.46 8.76
N LEU A 9 -5.15 -4.13 8.74
CA LEU A 9 -6.05 -3.36 7.88
C LEU A 9 -5.71 -3.56 6.40
N LYS A 10 -6.75 -3.59 5.57
CA LYS A 10 -6.63 -3.78 4.13
C LYS A 10 -6.60 -2.44 3.40
N ASN A 11 -5.99 -2.45 2.21
CA ASN A 11 -5.95 -1.30 1.30
C ASN A 11 -7.29 -1.14 0.58
N VAL A 12 -8.28 -0.64 1.28
CA VAL A 12 -9.62 -0.34 0.75
C VAL A 12 -9.84 1.16 0.69
N VAL A 13 -10.91 1.58 0.01
CA VAL A 13 -11.22 3.01 -0.14
C VAL A 13 -11.23 3.74 1.20
N GLY A 14 -10.57 4.91 1.24
CA GLY A 14 -10.48 5.75 2.43
C GLY A 14 -9.36 5.41 3.40
N THR A 15 -8.56 4.37 3.14
CA THR A 15 -7.42 4.03 4.01
C THR A 15 -6.15 4.77 3.61
N LEU A 16 -5.31 5.03 4.62
CA LEU A 16 -3.98 5.63 4.46
C LEU A 16 -2.92 4.55 4.60
N ALA A 17 -2.00 4.50 3.66
CA ALA A 17 -0.92 3.52 3.66
C ALA A 17 0.43 4.19 3.40
N MET A 18 1.50 3.54 3.90
CA MET A 18 2.87 4.05 3.73
C MET A 18 3.37 3.77 2.32
N ALA A 19 3.86 4.82 1.65
CA ALA A 19 4.61 4.66 0.40
C ALA A 19 6.01 4.10 0.70
N ARG A 20 6.55 3.31 -0.24
CA ARG A 20 7.88 2.72 -0.13
C ARG A 20 8.44 2.41 -1.52
N THR A 21 9.71 2.12 -1.59
CA THR A 21 10.34 1.55 -2.78
C THR A 21 10.14 0.03 -2.83
N ASN A 22 10.84 -0.67 -3.71
CA ASN A 22 10.84 -2.13 -3.73
C ASN A 22 11.42 -2.77 -2.45
N ASP A 23 12.21 -2.00 -1.68
CA ASP A 23 12.66 -2.44 -0.36
C ASP A 23 11.52 -2.27 0.66
N PRO A 24 11.03 -3.36 1.29
CA PRO A 24 9.96 -3.28 2.27
C PRO A 24 10.27 -2.42 3.50
N GLN A 25 11.54 -2.18 3.79
CA GLN A 25 11.99 -1.38 4.94
C GLN A 25 12.25 0.09 4.58
N SER A 26 11.98 0.50 3.35
CA SER A 26 12.29 1.86 2.87
C SER A 26 11.24 2.91 3.19
N ALA A 27 10.12 2.55 3.80
CA ALA A 27 9.07 3.50 4.17
C ALA A 27 9.60 4.51 5.20
N THR A 28 9.39 5.80 4.93
CA THR A 28 9.83 6.89 5.83
C THR A 28 8.66 7.81 6.22
N ALA A 29 8.39 8.84 5.41
CA ALA A 29 7.40 9.85 5.72
C ALA A 29 6.33 10.03 4.64
N GLN A 30 6.48 9.37 3.50
CA GLN A 30 5.50 9.48 2.41
C GLN A 30 4.35 8.49 2.62
N PHE A 31 3.15 8.95 2.38
CA PHE A 31 1.94 8.13 2.47
C PHE A 31 1.03 8.40 1.28
N PHE A 32 0.07 7.52 1.07
CA PHE A 32 -0.98 7.70 0.08
C PHE A 32 -2.35 7.37 0.67
N ILE A 33 -3.39 7.85 0.02
CA ILE A 33 -4.78 7.59 0.39
C ILE A 33 -5.41 6.74 -0.70
N ASN A 34 -5.96 5.60 -0.34
CA ASN A 34 -6.67 4.74 -1.29
C ASN A 34 -8.02 5.36 -1.66
N VAL A 35 -8.23 5.67 -2.94
CA VAL A 35 -9.48 6.24 -3.45
C VAL A 35 -10.40 5.19 -4.07
N LYS A 36 -9.98 3.95 -4.07
CA LYS A 36 -10.73 2.74 -4.43
C LYS A 36 -10.18 1.55 -3.65
N ASP A 37 -10.86 0.42 -3.72
CA ASP A 37 -10.34 -0.81 -3.14
C ASP A 37 -9.13 -1.30 -3.95
N ASN A 38 -7.99 -1.39 -3.29
CA ASN A 38 -6.72 -1.81 -3.87
C ASN A 38 -6.18 -3.03 -3.12
N THR A 39 -6.97 -4.08 -3.06
CA THR A 39 -6.61 -5.29 -2.29
C THR A 39 -5.36 -5.99 -2.84
N PHE A 40 -4.97 -5.73 -4.08
CA PHE A 40 -3.71 -6.21 -4.65
C PHE A 40 -2.48 -5.58 -3.96
N LEU A 41 -2.65 -4.50 -3.20
CA LEU A 41 -1.61 -3.88 -2.37
C LEU A 41 -1.51 -4.48 -0.97
N ASP A 42 -2.42 -5.38 -0.62
CA ASP A 42 -2.38 -6.04 0.68
C ASP A 42 -1.23 -7.04 0.75
N PRO A 43 -0.65 -7.26 1.95
CA PRO A 43 0.34 -8.32 2.13
C PRO A 43 -0.24 -9.67 1.74
N THR A 44 0.56 -10.51 1.10
CA THR A 44 0.16 -11.87 0.72
C THR A 44 0.54 -12.84 1.83
N PRO A 45 -0.41 -13.57 2.41
CA PRO A 45 -0.11 -14.57 3.43
C PRO A 45 0.73 -15.72 2.83
N ILE A 46 1.70 -16.19 3.59
CA ILE A 46 2.49 -17.36 3.21
C ILE A 46 1.97 -18.56 4.01
N PRO A 47 1.48 -19.61 3.34
CA PRO A 47 1.02 -20.83 4.01
C PRO A 47 2.11 -21.48 4.86
N PRO A 48 1.78 -22.32 5.83
CA PRO A 48 2.78 -23.04 6.63
C PRO A 48 3.57 -24.03 5.79
N GLY A 49 4.75 -24.38 6.26
CA GLY A 49 5.61 -25.38 5.64
C GLY A 49 6.93 -24.82 5.08
N ASP A 50 7.90 -25.68 4.92
CA ASP A 50 9.18 -25.42 4.26
C ASP A 50 9.71 -26.72 3.65
N PRO A 51 9.58 -26.92 2.31
CA PRO A 51 8.97 -25.97 1.35
C PRO A 51 7.47 -25.79 1.57
N VAL A 52 6.94 -24.66 1.10
CA VAL A 52 5.50 -24.40 1.09
C VAL A 52 4.88 -25.29 0.00
N PRO A 53 3.95 -26.20 0.34
CA PRO A 53 3.47 -27.21 -0.61
C PRO A 53 2.75 -26.59 -1.81
N VAL A 54 1.88 -25.61 -1.56
CA VAL A 54 1.13 -24.88 -2.58
C VAL A 54 1.10 -23.41 -2.22
N PHE A 55 1.49 -22.56 -3.16
CA PHE A 55 1.45 -21.11 -3.01
C PHE A 55 0.79 -20.48 -4.24
N GLU A 56 -0.26 -19.70 -4.02
CA GLU A 56 -0.97 -19.01 -5.09
C GLU A 56 -0.67 -17.51 -5.03
N TYR A 57 -0.28 -16.95 -6.17
CA TYR A 57 0.02 -15.53 -6.32
C TYR A 57 -0.29 -15.07 -7.75
N GLN A 58 -1.08 -13.99 -7.86
CA GLN A 58 -1.47 -13.41 -9.15
C GLN A 58 -2.03 -14.43 -10.15
N ASN A 59 -2.98 -15.26 -9.69
CA ASN A 59 -3.63 -16.31 -10.48
C ASN A 59 -2.68 -17.42 -10.99
N LYS A 60 -1.50 -17.54 -10.39
CA LYS A 60 -0.56 -18.63 -10.66
C LYS A 60 -0.39 -19.48 -9.44
N THR A 61 -0.26 -20.79 -9.64
CA THR A 61 -0.03 -21.77 -8.58
C THR A 61 1.41 -22.25 -8.64
N TYR A 62 2.12 -22.11 -7.52
CA TYR A 62 3.49 -22.59 -7.34
C TYR A 62 3.49 -23.75 -6.35
N LYS A 63 4.29 -24.77 -6.62
CA LYS A 63 4.38 -25.97 -5.77
C LYS A 63 5.77 -26.11 -5.18
N ASN A 64 5.82 -26.58 -3.93
CA ASN A 64 7.06 -26.87 -3.22
C ASN A 64 8.07 -25.70 -3.24
N VAL A 65 7.59 -24.50 -2.95
CA VAL A 65 8.44 -23.30 -2.96
C VAL A 65 9.20 -23.21 -1.64
N PRO A 66 10.53 -23.10 -1.67
CA PRO A 66 11.31 -22.89 -0.44
C PRO A 66 10.83 -21.64 0.30
N ARG A 67 10.54 -21.77 1.60
CA ARG A 67 9.96 -20.69 2.38
C ARG A 67 10.82 -19.44 2.40
N ASN A 68 12.15 -19.60 2.42
CA ASN A 68 13.06 -18.47 2.39
C ASN A 68 12.90 -17.59 1.14
N GLN A 69 12.55 -18.16 -0.01
CA GLN A 69 12.27 -17.39 -1.22
C GLN A 69 11.02 -16.53 -1.08
N LEU A 70 9.98 -17.03 -0.40
CA LEU A 70 8.73 -16.29 -0.19
C LEU A 70 8.93 -15.18 0.84
N VAL A 71 9.54 -15.46 1.98
CA VAL A 71 9.73 -14.45 3.03
C VAL A 71 10.69 -13.33 2.63
N SER A 72 11.54 -13.55 1.64
CA SER A 72 12.44 -12.52 1.10
C SER A 72 11.90 -11.79 -0.12
N SER A 73 10.71 -12.16 -0.61
CA SER A 73 10.11 -11.53 -1.81
C SER A 73 9.44 -10.20 -1.47
N PRO A 74 9.96 -9.05 -1.95
CA PRO A 74 9.39 -7.74 -1.63
C PRO A 74 7.93 -7.58 -2.02
N GLN A 75 7.50 -8.23 -3.09
CA GLN A 75 6.12 -8.14 -3.61
C GLN A 75 5.08 -8.69 -2.63
N LEU A 76 5.47 -9.62 -1.76
CA LEU A 76 4.55 -10.26 -0.81
C LEU A 76 4.32 -9.45 0.46
N PHE A 77 5.14 -8.43 0.73
CA PHE A 77 4.99 -7.57 1.91
C PHE A 77 3.82 -6.62 1.81
N GLY A 78 3.44 -6.21 0.59
CA GLY A 78 2.38 -5.25 0.37
C GLY A 78 2.70 -3.86 0.91
N TYR A 79 1.65 -3.08 1.16
CA TYR A 79 1.72 -1.72 1.68
C TYR A 79 0.96 -1.64 3.00
N THR A 80 1.62 -1.11 4.03
CA THR A 80 1.06 -1.08 5.39
C THR A 80 0.04 0.04 5.54
N VAL A 81 -1.20 -0.34 5.82
CA VAL A 81 -2.26 0.59 6.20
C VAL A 81 -2.12 0.95 7.68
N PHE A 82 -2.08 2.24 7.99
CA PHE A 82 -1.94 2.73 9.36
C PHE A 82 -3.10 3.62 9.83
N GLY A 83 -4.02 3.98 8.94
CA GLY A 83 -5.12 4.84 9.28
C GLY A 83 -6.23 4.82 8.24
N LYS A 84 -7.30 5.53 8.54
CA LYS A 84 -8.42 5.72 7.60
C LYS A 84 -8.97 7.12 7.71
N VAL A 85 -9.53 7.62 6.62
CA VAL A 85 -10.27 8.89 6.59
C VAL A 85 -11.60 8.71 7.32
N VAL A 86 -11.85 9.55 8.30
CA VAL A 86 -13.11 9.54 9.07
C VAL A 86 -14.06 10.66 8.65
N GLU A 87 -13.54 11.70 7.99
CA GLU A 87 -14.30 12.85 7.52
C GLU A 87 -13.56 13.52 6.37
N GLY A 88 -14.28 14.13 5.42
CA GLY A 88 -13.67 14.86 4.31
C GLY A 88 -13.34 14.01 3.08
N MET A 89 -13.94 12.86 2.91
CA MET A 89 -13.71 12.00 1.75
C MET A 89 -14.08 12.68 0.42
N ASP A 90 -15.06 13.59 0.44
CA ASP A 90 -15.45 14.43 -0.71
C ASP A 90 -14.29 15.32 -1.18
N VAL A 91 -13.50 15.85 -0.26
CA VAL A 91 -12.30 16.65 -0.58
C VAL A 91 -11.25 15.77 -1.27
N ILE A 92 -11.04 14.57 -0.78
CA ILE A 92 -10.08 13.61 -1.36
C ILE A 92 -10.50 13.20 -2.77
N LEU A 93 -11.78 13.00 -3.00
CA LEU A 93 -12.30 12.70 -4.34
C LEU A 93 -12.11 13.88 -5.31
N LYS A 94 -12.18 15.12 -4.84
CA LYS A 94 -11.80 16.30 -5.63
C LYS A 94 -10.31 16.30 -5.95
N MET A 95 -9.46 15.94 -5.00
CA MET A 95 -8.02 15.82 -5.24
C MET A 95 -7.72 14.78 -6.32
N LYS A 96 -8.41 13.64 -6.27
CA LYS A 96 -8.30 12.58 -7.26
C LYS A 96 -8.56 13.07 -8.69
N SER A 97 -9.53 13.95 -8.88
CA SER A 97 -9.93 14.47 -10.20
C SER A 97 -9.11 15.69 -10.65
N THR A 98 -8.15 16.14 -9.86
CA THR A 98 -7.29 17.27 -10.22
C THR A 98 -6.44 16.93 -11.45
N PRO A 99 -6.33 17.83 -12.46
CA PRO A 99 -5.46 17.60 -13.60
C PRO A 99 -4.01 17.40 -13.18
N THR A 100 -3.35 16.42 -13.78
CA THR A 100 -1.97 16.06 -13.48
C THR A 100 -1.09 16.16 -14.72
N GLY A 101 0.22 16.21 -14.52
CA GLY A 101 1.22 16.24 -15.56
C GLY A 101 2.61 16.05 -14.98
N SER A 102 3.64 16.43 -15.72
CA SER A 102 5.02 16.40 -15.22
C SER A 102 5.26 17.54 -14.23
N GLY A 103 6.15 17.32 -13.27
CA GLY A 103 6.55 18.34 -12.31
C GLY A 103 7.80 17.93 -11.54
N GLY A 104 8.76 18.85 -11.37
CA GLY A 104 10.03 18.55 -10.74
C GLY A 104 10.74 17.38 -11.40
N PRO A 105 11.20 16.39 -10.61
CA PRO A 105 11.85 15.18 -11.14
C PRO A 105 10.87 14.13 -11.70
N PHE A 106 9.56 14.37 -11.64
CA PHE A 106 8.54 13.38 -12.01
C PHE A 106 8.01 13.63 -13.43
N PRO A 107 7.93 12.60 -14.29
CA PRO A 107 7.46 12.72 -15.66
C PRO A 107 5.94 12.82 -15.77
N SER A 108 5.19 12.36 -14.74
CA SER A 108 3.72 12.31 -14.76
C SER A 108 3.13 12.34 -13.36
N ASP A 109 1.82 12.41 -13.29
CA ASP A 109 1.01 12.25 -12.06
C ASP A 109 1.21 13.33 -11.00
N VAL A 110 1.82 14.46 -11.37
CA VAL A 110 1.94 15.61 -10.48
C VAL A 110 0.76 16.55 -10.71
N PRO A 111 0.04 16.98 -9.65
CA PRO A 111 -1.05 17.95 -9.81
C PRO A 111 -0.52 19.23 -10.45
N LYS A 112 -1.22 19.70 -11.51
CA LYS A 112 -0.85 20.96 -12.20
C LYS A 112 -1.01 22.16 -11.29
N THR A 113 -2.02 22.12 -10.39
CA THR A 113 -2.17 23.08 -9.31
C THR A 113 -1.74 22.39 -8.02
N PRO A 114 -0.73 22.89 -7.28
CA PRO A 114 -0.24 22.26 -6.07
C PRO A 114 -1.35 22.03 -5.03
N ILE A 115 -1.34 20.84 -4.43
CA ILE A 115 -2.22 20.48 -3.31
C ILE A 115 -1.35 20.50 -2.06
N VAL A 116 -1.69 21.37 -1.10
CA VAL A 116 -0.84 21.64 0.06
C VAL A 116 -1.54 21.20 1.33
N ILE A 117 -0.82 20.51 2.21
CA ILE A 117 -1.24 20.25 3.59
C ILE A 117 -0.85 21.49 4.41
N ASN A 118 -1.84 22.28 4.80
CA ASN A 118 -1.60 23.53 5.55
C ASN A 118 -1.23 23.26 7.01
N SER A 119 -1.80 22.23 7.60
CA SER A 119 -1.52 21.87 9.00
C SER A 119 -1.86 20.41 9.27
N ALA A 120 -1.24 19.85 10.28
CA ALA A 120 -1.56 18.55 10.83
C ALA A 120 -1.43 18.60 12.34
N ILE A 121 -2.47 18.23 13.07
CA ILE A 121 -2.48 18.22 14.53
C ILE A 121 -2.99 16.87 15.04
N VAL A 122 -2.47 16.45 16.20
CA VAL A 122 -2.94 15.25 16.87
C VAL A 122 -4.07 15.63 17.80
N ILE A 123 -5.22 14.97 17.64
CA ILE A 123 -6.38 15.13 18.53
C ILE A 123 -6.30 14.02 19.57
N LYS A 124 -6.27 14.43 20.83
CA LYS A 124 -6.22 13.49 21.96
C LYS A 124 -7.58 13.33 22.62
#